data_7f33d3c2046a5f5a0c7bb579c11f4292
#
_entry.id   7f33d3c2046a5f5a0c7bb579c11f4292
#
_cell.length_a   1.000
_cell.length_b   1.000
_cell.length_c   1.000
_cell.angle_alpha   90.00
_cell.angle_beta   90.00
_cell.angle_gamma   90.00
#
_symmetry.space_group_name_H-M   'P 1'
#
loop_
_entity.id
_entity.type
_entity.pdbx_description
1 polymer ?
#
loop_
_entity_poly.entity_id
_entity_poly.type
_entity_poly.pdbx_seq_one_letter_code
_entity_poly.pdbx_strand_id
1 'polypeptide(L)'
;QSRGLGDVYKRQLLSGHEVEPVKLAAETLSKDFEKVMHYKPVISQTIDEANSIDIVIINEETGGSLLQPRFIRPLDGFESHRVYCSPDEKRIYLHGKDMRGAIYAIYTFSELFLEVPPLWYFSSWEPQYKKQVEIQSDFDYFQKSPQVRYRAWFPNDTDLFSPWRRLSKENNELWLETMLRLKLNTVELEATVTYPDYKLNGQAALLRKYGLVLTSHHHVACNNNLKNWEGYWRRVRGMKAPELLLSNEKALVEFWQYSIETVCRDKQENLWQIAFRGVNDQPFWAAFADAPAGDKERAEVINRMIRIQLAMIKKATGENDPFVRMTFYDELSDLLAKGYLQPPTGKNMLWTFVAGRRDHYPYDDLVTFDTTKQVKLGYYMNLQFTSTGAHLAPAEGPWKMEANYRYVNTRGPLTFSVVNAGNLREFVMEMSANARMMWDMKAYNTDSFLIDFCTQYFGKEHATEAAKLYHDYYYAYWQQKPSEFPGLERQFIFQDLRYSRVFEQIGKRFDDCLLYTSDAADEAR
;
A
#
# COMPACT_ATOMS: atom_id res chain seq x y z
N GLN A 1 20.11 16.33 30.67
CA GLN A 1 20.97 15.15 30.90
C GLN A 1 20.58 14.07 29.90
N SER A 2 21.47 13.72 28.99
CA SER A 2 21.33 12.52 28.18
C SER A 2 21.51 11.31 29.10
N ARG A 3 20.57 10.38 29.06
CA ARG A 3 20.73 9.11 29.78
C ARG A 3 21.23 8.09 28.79
N GLY A 4 22.47 7.64 28.95
CA GLY A 4 23.01 6.52 28.21
C GLY A 4 22.24 5.24 28.58
N LEU A 5 21.77 4.51 27.58
CA LEU A 5 20.93 3.33 27.74
C LEU A 5 21.70 2.02 27.64
N GLY A 6 22.99 2.04 28.01
CA GLY A 6 23.89 0.88 27.92
C GLY A 6 23.49 -0.35 28.73
N ASP A 7 22.65 -0.21 29.79
CA ASP A 7 22.30 -1.33 30.68
C ASP A 7 20.78 -1.60 30.83
N VAL A 8 19.89 -1.05 29.98
CA VAL A 8 18.61 -0.65 30.52
C VAL A 8 17.35 -1.15 29.82
N TYR A 9 17.37 -1.52 28.55
CA TYR A 9 16.15 -2.07 27.92
C TYR A 9 16.10 -3.58 28.02
N LYS A 10 15.68 -4.07 29.16
CA LYS A 10 15.54 -5.51 29.35
C LYS A 10 14.16 -6.02 28.97
N ARG A 11 13.15 -5.13 28.90
CA ARG A 11 11.76 -5.55 28.72
C ARG A 11 10.94 -4.61 27.87
N GLN A 12 10.01 -5.18 27.12
CA GLN A 12 8.85 -4.52 26.57
C GLN A 12 7.63 -4.89 27.40
N LEU A 13 6.88 -3.90 27.85
CA LEU A 13 5.63 -4.12 28.59
C LEU A 13 4.45 -4.01 27.64
N LEU A 14 3.63 -5.03 27.58
CA LEU A 14 2.50 -5.15 26.69
C LEU A 14 1.29 -5.71 27.44
N SER A 15 0.07 -5.21 27.17
CA SER A 15 -1.15 -5.74 27.79
C SER A 15 -1.35 -7.22 27.48
N GLY A 16 -1.79 -7.99 28.48
CA GLY A 16 -2.20 -9.39 28.30
C GLY A 16 -3.38 -9.55 27.32
N HIS A 17 -4.20 -8.52 27.19
CA HIS A 17 -5.37 -8.48 26.31
C HIS A 17 -5.07 -7.90 24.92
N GLU A 18 -3.79 -7.65 24.62
CA GLU A 18 -3.41 -7.04 23.36
C GLU A 18 -3.69 -7.95 22.15
N VAL A 19 -4.01 -7.34 21.01
CA VAL A 19 -4.31 -8.06 19.77
C VAL A 19 -3.04 -8.60 19.11
N GLU A 20 -3.19 -9.68 18.34
CA GLU A 20 -2.07 -10.39 17.71
C GLU A 20 -1.16 -9.47 16.86
N PRO A 21 -1.68 -8.55 16.02
CA PRO A 21 -0.81 -7.68 15.22
C PRO A 21 0.17 -6.82 16.04
N VAL A 22 -0.27 -6.31 17.18
CA VAL A 22 0.60 -5.52 18.09
C VAL A 22 1.63 -6.41 18.75
N LYS A 23 1.27 -7.63 19.15
CA LYS A 23 2.21 -8.63 19.69
C LYS A 23 3.31 -8.97 18.69
N LEU A 24 2.94 -9.19 17.43
CA LEU A 24 3.89 -9.42 16.34
C LEU A 24 4.85 -8.25 16.13
N ALA A 25 4.34 -7.02 16.18
CA ALA A 25 5.19 -5.83 16.06
C ALA A 25 6.17 -5.70 17.25
N ALA A 26 5.73 -6.02 18.47
CA ALA A 26 6.60 -6.05 19.65
C ALA A 26 7.69 -7.13 19.54
N GLU A 27 7.35 -8.32 19.03
CA GLU A 27 8.34 -9.37 18.74
C GLU A 27 9.34 -8.93 17.67
N THR A 28 8.88 -8.21 16.65
CA THR A 28 9.74 -7.64 15.61
C THR A 28 10.68 -6.59 16.18
N LEU A 29 10.22 -5.73 17.10
CA LEU A 29 11.09 -4.79 17.79
C LEU A 29 12.19 -5.51 18.61
N SER A 30 11.86 -6.62 19.28
CA SER A 30 12.87 -7.44 19.95
C SER A 30 13.93 -7.97 18.99
N LYS A 31 13.54 -8.37 17.77
CA LYS A 31 14.48 -8.80 16.72
C LYS A 31 15.34 -7.63 16.20
N ASP A 32 14.79 -6.43 16.15
CA ASP A 32 15.54 -5.24 15.73
C ASP A 32 16.62 -4.88 16.76
N PHE A 33 16.32 -4.96 18.06
CA PHE A 33 17.32 -4.87 19.12
C PHE A 33 18.43 -5.92 18.97
N GLU A 34 18.03 -7.17 18.66
CA GLU A 34 18.97 -8.27 18.48
C GLU A 34 19.92 -8.01 17.30
N LYS A 35 19.40 -7.48 16.17
CA LYS A 35 20.22 -7.11 15.00
C LYS A 35 21.23 -6.01 15.29
N VAL A 36 20.81 -4.99 16.04
CA VAL A 36 21.59 -3.75 16.20
C VAL A 36 22.43 -3.75 17.48
N MET A 37 21.94 -4.37 18.56
CA MET A 37 22.60 -4.34 19.89
C MET A 37 23.06 -5.71 20.35
N HIS A 38 22.83 -6.76 19.59
CA HIS A 38 23.10 -8.15 19.96
C HIS A 38 22.43 -8.57 21.29
N TYR A 39 21.30 -7.96 21.57
CA TYR A 39 20.49 -8.20 22.75
C TYR A 39 19.01 -8.22 22.41
N LYS A 40 18.28 -9.23 22.90
CA LYS A 40 16.86 -9.39 22.64
C LYS A 40 16.02 -9.10 23.89
N PRO A 41 15.30 -7.96 23.95
CA PRO A 41 14.41 -7.65 25.05
C PRO A 41 13.30 -8.69 25.23
N VAL A 42 12.95 -8.99 26.46
CA VAL A 42 11.84 -9.87 26.80
C VAL A 42 10.52 -9.10 26.77
N ILE A 43 9.47 -9.72 26.28
CA ILE A 43 8.11 -9.17 26.34
C ILE A 43 7.44 -9.64 27.64
N SER A 44 6.97 -8.70 28.47
CA SER A 44 6.34 -8.94 29.75
C SER A 44 4.96 -8.30 29.84
N GLN A 45 4.10 -8.87 30.65
CA GLN A 45 2.77 -8.33 30.97
C GLN A 45 2.70 -7.71 32.37
N THR A 46 3.78 -7.80 33.12
CA THR A 46 3.84 -7.33 34.52
C THR A 46 4.91 -6.27 34.68
N ILE A 47 4.60 -5.24 35.45
CA ILE A 47 5.54 -4.22 35.89
C ILE A 47 6.36 -4.82 37.05
N ASP A 48 7.67 -4.74 36.93
CA ASP A 48 8.59 -5.02 37.99
C ASP A 48 9.25 -3.71 38.45
N GLU A 49 9.26 -3.42 39.73
CA GLU A 49 9.76 -2.16 40.29
C GLU A 49 11.29 -2.05 40.27
N ALA A 50 11.99 -3.10 39.86
CA ALA A 50 13.44 -3.09 39.77
C ALA A 50 13.95 -2.16 38.66
N ASN A 51 14.79 -1.25 39.00
CA ASN A 51 15.74 -0.32 38.36
C ASN A 51 15.98 -0.33 36.81
N SER A 52 15.13 -0.94 35.99
CA SER A 52 15.26 -0.98 34.54
C SER A 52 14.38 0.08 33.85
N ILE A 53 14.84 0.63 32.72
CA ILE A 53 13.97 1.42 31.85
C ILE A 53 13.14 0.45 31.02
N ASP A 54 11.84 0.58 31.09
CA ASP A 54 10.91 -0.24 30.34
C ASP A 54 10.38 0.49 29.10
N ILE A 55 10.23 -0.24 28.01
CA ILE A 55 9.49 0.22 26.84
C ILE A 55 8.03 -0.22 27.05
N VAL A 56 7.14 0.74 27.09
CA VAL A 56 5.71 0.51 27.34
C VAL A 56 4.93 0.70 26.06
N ILE A 57 4.27 -0.35 25.60
CA ILE A 57 3.44 -0.30 24.38
C ILE A 57 1.98 -0.12 24.80
N ILE A 58 1.36 0.93 24.30
CA ILE A 58 -0.04 1.28 24.58
C ILE A 58 -0.83 1.33 23.29
N ASN A 59 -1.90 0.57 23.25
CA ASN A 59 -3.01 0.68 22.33
C ASN A 59 -4.23 1.17 23.11
N GLU A 60 -4.78 2.34 22.80
CA GLU A 60 -5.91 2.90 23.58
C GLU A 60 -7.16 2.01 23.53
N GLU A 61 -7.32 1.20 22.48
CA GLU A 61 -8.48 0.30 22.34
C GLU A 61 -8.42 -0.92 23.28
N THR A 62 -7.23 -1.38 23.65
CA THR A 62 -7.06 -2.64 24.38
C THR A 62 -6.22 -2.52 25.66
N GLY A 63 -5.37 -1.52 25.73
CA GLY A 63 -4.24 -1.51 26.66
C GLY A 63 -4.33 -0.55 27.83
N GLY A 64 -5.43 0.15 28.01
CA GLY A 64 -5.57 1.20 29.03
C GLY A 64 -5.39 0.76 30.49
N SER A 65 -5.38 -0.54 30.77
CA SER A 65 -5.34 -1.07 32.15
C SER A 65 -3.93 -1.33 32.68
N LEU A 66 -2.91 -1.48 31.84
CA LEU A 66 -1.56 -1.84 32.31
C LEU A 66 -0.86 -0.71 33.02
N LEU A 67 -1.09 0.50 32.61
CA LEU A 67 -0.45 1.69 33.13
C LEU A 67 -1.37 2.88 32.89
N GLN A 68 -1.80 3.54 33.96
CA GLN A 68 -2.22 4.92 33.87
C GLN A 68 -0.97 5.79 34.08
N PRO A 69 -0.18 6.06 33.04
CA PRO A 69 0.91 7.00 33.21
C PRO A 69 0.30 8.35 33.59
N ARG A 70 0.84 8.99 34.60
CA ARG A 70 0.42 10.33 35.05
C ARG A 70 0.44 11.38 33.93
N PHE A 71 0.98 11.01 32.76
CA PHE A 71 1.22 11.88 31.62
C PHE A 71 0.83 11.26 30.29
N ILE A 72 -0.26 10.47 30.22
CA ILE A 72 -0.80 10.07 28.92
C ILE A 72 -1.19 11.36 28.18
N ARG A 73 -0.57 11.57 27.04
CA ARG A 73 -0.91 12.66 26.14
C ARG A 73 -2.00 12.19 25.19
N PRO A 74 -3.12 12.91 25.08
CA PRO A 74 -4.21 12.46 24.22
C PRO A 74 -3.77 12.34 22.78
N LEU A 75 -4.24 11.29 22.12
CA LEU A 75 -4.13 11.09 20.68
C LEU A 75 -5.49 11.31 20.04
N ASP A 76 -5.50 11.97 18.90
CA ASP A 76 -6.72 12.25 18.15
C ASP A 76 -6.61 11.73 16.71
N GLY A 77 -7.69 11.11 16.25
CA GLY A 77 -7.78 10.53 14.93
C GLY A 77 -7.13 9.14 14.79
N PHE A 78 -7.61 8.39 13.82
CA PHE A 78 -7.15 7.02 13.54
C PHE A 78 -5.64 6.98 13.23
N GLU A 79 -4.98 5.90 13.69
CA GLU A 79 -3.56 5.61 13.46
C GLU A 79 -2.58 6.69 13.96
N SER A 80 -3.06 7.72 14.67
CA SER A 80 -2.15 8.67 15.33
C SER A 80 -1.34 7.94 16.39
N HIS A 81 -0.09 8.37 16.57
CA HIS A 81 0.80 7.73 17.51
C HIS A 81 1.86 8.67 18.07
N ARG A 82 2.47 8.25 19.16
CA ARG A 82 3.48 9.03 19.85
C ARG A 82 4.56 8.12 20.44
N VAL A 83 5.79 8.60 20.40
CA VAL A 83 6.95 8.01 21.09
C VAL A 83 7.50 9.06 22.04
N TYR A 84 7.46 8.80 23.34
CA TYR A 84 7.89 9.80 24.32
C TYR A 84 8.46 9.18 25.58
N CYS A 85 9.31 9.92 26.27
CA CYS A 85 9.83 9.59 27.58
C CYS A 85 8.96 10.16 28.69
N SER A 86 8.84 9.42 29.78
CA SER A 86 8.36 9.97 31.05
C SER A 86 9.59 10.31 31.92
N PRO A 87 9.83 11.59 32.23
CA PRO A 87 11.00 11.98 33.02
C PRO A 87 11.06 11.35 34.41
N ASP A 88 9.89 11.13 35.02
CA ASP A 88 9.75 10.67 36.40
C ASP A 88 9.74 9.14 36.54
N GLU A 89 9.43 8.40 35.46
CA GLU A 89 9.14 6.97 35.55
C GLU A 89 10.21 6.07 34.93
N LYS A 90 11.29 6.61 34.36
CA LYS A 90 12.30 5.84 33.60
C LYS A 90 11.68 4.92 32.54
N ARG A 91 10.67 5.42 31.80
CA ARG A 91 9.92 4.67 30.80
C ARG A 91 9.88 5.39 29.48
N ILE A 92 9.79 4.60 28.40
CA ILE A 92 9.52 5.07 27.07
C ILE A 92 8.17 4.50 26.67
N TYR A 93 7.31 5.38 26.21
CA TYR A 93 5.98 5.03 25.77
C TYR A 93 5.89 4.99 24.26
N LEU A 94 5.47 3.84 23.72
CA LEU A 94 5.10 3.64 22.34
C LEU A 94 3.58 3.60 22.29
N HIS A 95 2.97 4.74 22.05
CA HIS A 95 1.56 4.97 22.29
C HIS A 95 0.81 5.17 20.97
N GLY A 96 -0.17 4.34 20.68
CA GLY A 96 -1.07 4.41 19.55
C GLY A 96 -2.52 4.64 19.93
N LYS A 97 -3.24 5.42 19.11
CA LYS A 97 -4.68 5.67 19.27
C LYS A 97 -5.50 4.40 19.10
N ASP A 98 -5.05 3.55 18.21
CA ASP A 98 -5.66 2.28 17.84
C ASP A 98 -4.57 1.21 17.62
N MET A 99 -4.99 0.03 17.21
CA MET A 99 -4.08 -1.08 16.91
C MET A 99 -2.94 -0.68 15.97
N ARG A 100 -3.25 -0.04 14.83
CA ARG A 100 -2.22 0.37 13.86
C ARG A 100 -1.38 1.53 14.37
N GLY A 101 -1.95 2.45 15.10
CA GLY A 101 -1.21 3.51 15.79
C GLY A 101 -0.14 2.94 16.73
N ALA A 102 -0.47 1.90 17.51
CA ALA A 102 0.50 1.23 18.38
C ALA A 102 1.61 0.53 17.58
N ILE A 103 1.27 -0.17 16.50
CA ILE A 103 2.24 -0.78 15.58
C ILE A 103 3.18 0.29 14.98
N TYR A 104 2.63 1.42 14.57
CA TYR A 104 3.42 2.51 13.99
C TYR A 104 4.31 3.22 15.01
N ALA A 105 3.88 3.32 16.26
CA ALA A 105 4.74 3.81 17.34
C ALA A 105 5.95 2.89 17.56
N ILE A 106 5.73 1.56 17.53
CA ILE A 106 6.79 0.55 17.63
C ILE A 106 7.81 0.71 16.51
N TYR A 107 7.36 0.77 15.25
CA TYR A 107 8.27 0.91 14.12
C TYR A 107 8.90 2.30 14.01
N THR A 108 8.22 3.34 14.48
CA THR A 108 8.82 4.68 14.61
C THR A 108 9.98 4.68 15.61
N PHE A 109 9.82 3.99 16.74
CA PHE A 109 10.91 3.83 17.70
C PHE A 109 12.11 3.07 17.07
N SER A 110 11.82 1.97 16.38
CA SER A 110 12.87 1.20 15.69
C SER A 110 13.62 2.04 14.66
N GLU A 111 12.90 2.83 13.86
CA GLU A 111 13.48 3.71 12.85
C GLU A 111 14.33 4.84 13.46
N LEU A 112 13.83 5.50 14.50
CA LEU A 112 14.49 6.66 15.08
C LEU A 112 15.70 6.31 15.97
N PHE A 113 15.64 5.22 16.71
CA PHE A 113 16.64 4.91 17.72
C PHE A 113 17.52 3.70 17.40
N LEU A 114 16.96 2.69 16.75
CA LEU A 114 17.74 1.54 16.27
C LEU A 114 18.23 1.75 14.84
N GLU A 115 17.74 2.79 14.14
CA GLU A 115 18.08 3.10 12.76
C GLU A 115 17.78 1.95 11.79
N VAL A 116 16.75 1.15 12.06
CA VAL A 116 16.27 0.10 11.17
C VAL A 116 15.25 0.71 10.20
N PRO A 117 15.62 0.94 8.94
CA PRO A 117 14.72 1.61 8.00
C PRO A 117 13.57 0.69 7.57
N PRO A 118 12.45 1.25 7.08
CA PRO A 118 11.28 0.45 6.70
C PRO A 118 11.56 -0.67 5.72
N LEU A 119 12.40 -0.44 4.73
CA LEU A 119 12.78 -1.40 3.68
C LEU A 119 14.15 -2.04 3.93
N TRP A 120 14.55 -2.21 5.18
CA TRP A 120 15.86 -2.72 5.58
C TRP A 120 16.26 -4.01 4.83
N TYR A 121 15.34 -4.92 4.60
CA TYR A 121 15.62 -6.19 3.94
C TYR A 121 15.72 -6.05 2.40
N PHE A 122 14.96 -5.13 1.82
CA PHE A 122 14.88 -4.94 0.37
C PHE A 122 15.86 -3.90 -0.17
N SER A 123 16.67 -3.31 0.69
CA SER A 123 17.72 -2.35 0.34
C SER A 123 19.12 -2.95 0.54
N SER A 124 20.14 -2.13 0.34
CA SER A 124 21.53 -2.48 0.67
C SER A 124 21.91 -2.10 2.11
N TRP A 125 20.92 -1.74 2.94
CA TRP A 125 21.17 -1.37 4.33
C TRP A 125 21.69 -2.58 5.13
N GLU A 126 22.73 -2.32 5.95
CA GLU A 126 23.31 -3.30 6.86
C GLU A 126 23.18 -2.79 8.30
N PRO A 127 22.84 -3.67 9.26
CA PRO A 127 22.74 -3.27 10.64
C PRO A 127 24.09 -2.80 11.19
N GLN A 128 24.10 -1.58 11.77
CA GLN A 128 25.27 -1.06 12.44
C GLN A 128 25.17 -1.36 13.93
N TYR A 129 26.22 -1.99 14.48
CA TYR A 129 26.24 -2.32 15.90
C TYR A 129 26.22 -1.06 16.76
N LYS A 130 25.28 -0.99 17.71
CA LYS A 130 25.18 0.05 18.74
C LYS A 130 25.39 -0.54 20.11
N LYS A 131 26.42 -0.09 20.81
CA LYS A 131 26.66 -0.47 22.20
C LYS A 131 25.56 0.07 23.13
N GLN A 132 25.05 1.24 22.81
CA GLN A 132 24.03 1.94 23.57
C GLN A 132 23.15 2.80 22.65
N VAL A 133 21.93 3.06 23.10
CA VAL A 133 21.01 4.02 22.48
C VAL A 133 20.78 5.13 23.50
N GLU A 134 20.95 6.37 23.08
CA GLU A 134 20.72 7.54 23.93
C GLU A 134 19.39 8.21 23.55
N ILE A 135 18.54 8.40 24.54
CA ILE A 135 17.26 9.10 24.37
C ILE A 135 17.20 10.21 25.41
N GLN A 136 16.87 11.42 24.97
CA GLN A 136 16.71 12.56 25.87
C GLN A 136 15.50 12.34 26.78
N SER A 137 15.61 12.75 28.04
CA SER A 137 14.53 12.51 29.03
C SER A 137 13.24 13.26 28.73
N ASP A 138 13.32 14.30 27.91
CA ASP A 138 12.19 15.12 27.44
C ASP A 138 11.79 14.80 26.00
N PHE A 139 12.31 13.71 25.44
CA PHE A 139 11.96 13.29 24.06
C PHE A 139 10.47 13.08 23.91
N ASP A 140 9.93 13.66 22.85
CA ASP A 140 8.51 13.61 22.53
C ASP A 140 8.28 13.75 21.03
N TYR A 141 8.01 12.64 20.38
CA TYR A 141 7.69 12.57 18.96
C TYR A 141 6.22 12.25 18.77
N PHE A 142 5.49 13.15 18.17
CA PHE A 142 4.06 12.99 17.86
C PHE A 142 3.82 12.92 16.36
N GLN A 143 3.06 11.93 15.96
CA GLN A 143 2.59 11.77 14.59
C GLN A 143 1.07 11.82 14.56
N LYS A 144 0.51 12.85 13.93
CA LYS A 144 -0.94 12.99 13.74
C LYS A 144 -1.50 11.88 12.83
N SER A 145 -2.82 11.75 12.81
CA SER A 145 -3.55 10.89 11.88
C SER A 145 -3.14 11.13 10.43
N PRO A 146 -2.97 10.09 9.61
CA PRO A 146 -2.59 10.24 8.21
C PRO A 146 -3.66 10.96 7.40
N GLN A 147 -3.24 11.69 6.37
CA GLN A 147 -4.14 12.41 5.48
C GLN A 147 -4.97 11.44 4.64
N VAL A 148 -4.36 10.37 4.14
CA VAL A 148 -5.02 9.34 3.32
C VAL A 148 -5.37 8.15 4.19
N ARG A 149 -6.66 7.83 4.29
CA ARG A 149 -7.16 6.77 5.18
C ARG A 149 -6.68 5.38 4.79
N TYR A 150 -6.78 5.01 3.50
CA TYR A 150 -6.39 3.71 2.96
C TYR A 150 -5.16 3.88 2.09
N ARG A 151 -4.01 3.41 2.56
CA ARG A 151 -2.71 3.50 1.91
C ARG A 151 -2.30 2.10 1.51
N ALA A 152 -2.53 1.81 0.23
CA ALA A 152 -2.47 0.45 -0.30
C ALA A 152 -1.22 0.18 -1.13
N TRP A 153 -0.79 -1.06 -1.08
CA TRP A 153 0.12 -1.64 -2.05
C TRP A 153 -0.56 -2.80 -2.77
N PHE A 154 -0.40 -2.84 -4.09
CA PHE A 154 -0.79 -3.93 -4.95
C PHE A 154 0.48 -4.61 -5.51
N PRO A 155 0.86 -5.77 -4.98
CA PRO A 155 1.97 -6.55 -5.52
C PRO A 155 1.52 -7.27 -6.78
N ASN A 156 1.62 -6.59 -7.91
CA ASN A 156 1.27 -7.09 -9.24
C ASN A 156 2.53 -7.18 -10.12
N ASP A 157 2.49 -8.01 -11.17
CA ASP A 157 3.61 -8.22 -12.08
C ASP A 157 4.92 -8.59 -11.35
N THR A 158 4.83 -9.57 -10.48
CA THR A 158 5.82 -9.91 -9.46
C THR A 158 6.88 -10.91 -9.97
N ASP A 159 7.71 -10.50 -10.93
CA ASP A 159 8.69 -11.36 -11.60
C ASP A 159 9.72 -11.99 -10.62
N LEU A 160 10.25 -11.18 -9.72
CA LEU A 160 11.21 -11.61 -8.69
C LEU A 160 10.56 -11.84 -7.34
N PHE A 161 9.60 -11.01 -6.98
CA PHE A 161 8.97 -11.03 -5.66
C PHE A 161 8.18 -12.31 -5.38
N SER A 162 7.41 -12.82 -6.34
CA SER A 162 6.63 -14.04 -6.15
C SER A 162 7.48 -15.30 -5.99
N PRO A 163 8.56 -15.53 -6.77
CA PRO A 163 9.48 -16.63 -6.49
C PRO A 163 10.12 -16.53 -5.11
N TRP A 164 10.65 -15.34 -4.74
CA TRP A 164 11.28 -15.11 -3.45
C TRP A 164 10.32 -15.37 -2.28
N ARG A 165 9.09 -14.86 -2.37
CA ARG A 165 8.07 -15.02 -1.32
C ARG A 165 7.72 -16.49 -1.05
N ARG A 166 7.81 -17.33 -2.06
CA ARG A 166 7.50 -18.78 -1.96
C ARG A 166 8.64 -19.63 -1.40
N LEU A 167 9.83 -19.06 -1.22
CA LEU A 167 10.98 -19.81 -0.70
C LEU A 167 10.82 -20.20 0.77
N SER A 168 10.17 -19.39 1.57
CA SER A 168 9.93 -19.69 2.98
C SER A 168 8.67 -18.99 3.52
N LYS A 169 8.23 -19.44 4.71
CA LYS A 169 7.14 -18.79 5.43
C LYS A 169 7.53 -17.39 5.86
N GLU A 170 8.75 -17.22 6.31
CA GLU A 170 9.32 -15.95 6.77
C GLU A 170 9.32 -14.93 5.63
N ASN A 171 9.76 -15.30 4.43
CA ASN A 171 9.70 -14.45 3.25
C ASN A 171 8.25 -14.05 2.92
N ASN A 172 7.33 -15.01 3.05
CA ASN A 172 5.91 -14.76 2.78
C ASN A 172 5.24 -13.84 3.81
N GLU A 173 5.84 -13.62 4.96
CA GLU A 173 5.36 -12.70 6.00
C GLU A 173 6.13 -11.36 6.03
N LEU A 174 7.39 -11.35 5.68
CA LEU A 174 8.28 -10.18 5.80
C LEU A 174 7.82 -8.95 5.01
N TRP A 175 7.18 -9.14 3.87
CA TRP A 175 6.64 -8.01 3.10
C TRP A 175 5.47 -7.31 3.80
N LEU A 176 4.70 -8.03 4.62
CA LEU A 176 3.62 -7.45 5.45
C LEU A 176 4.18 -6.61 6.59
N GLU A 177 5.25 -7.09 7.22
CA GLU A 177 6.04 -6.29 8.17
C GLU A 177 6.55 -5.00 7.50
N THR A 178 7.11 -5.11 6.30
CA THR A 178 7.63 -3.96 5.54
C THR A 178 6.54 -2.94 5.24
N MET A 179 5.33 -3.37 4.89
CA MET A 179 4.19 -2.47 4.72
C MET A 179 3.88 -1.69 6.00
N LEU A 180 3.82 -2.37 7.13
CA LEU A 180 3.55 -1.74 8.43
C LEU A 180 4.67 -0.78 8.85
N ARG A 181 5.92 -1.10 8.55
CA ARG A 181 7.07 -0.19 8.75
C ARG A 181 6.95 1.07 7.88
N LEU A 182 6.48 0.95 6.65
CA LEU A 182 6.14 2.07 5.77
C LEU A 182 4.87 2.81 6.19
N LYS A 183 4.17 2.33 7.23
CA LYS A 183 2.87 2.84 7.66
C LYS A 183 1.79 2.76 6.57
N LEU A 184 1.92 1.79 5.66
CA LEU A 184 0.83 1.36 4.78
C LEU A 184 -0.12 0.46 5.55
N ASN A 185 -1.40 0.47 5.21
CA ASN A 185 -2.41 -0.26 5.97
C ASN A 185 -3.32 -1.16 5.14
N THR A 186 -3.21 -1.11 3.81
CA THR A 186 -4.14 -1.81 2.92
C THR A 186 -3.38 -2.61 1.87
N VAL A 187 -3.87 -3.81 1.55
CA VAL A 187 -3.34 -4.63 0.46
C VAL A 187 -4.42 -4.87 -0.57
N GLU A 188 -4.10 -4.63 -1.83
CA GLU A 188 -4.93 -5.03 -2.96
C GLU A 188 -4.51 -6.40 -3.47
N LEU A 189 -5.46 -7.32 -3.65
CA LEU A 189 -5.21 -8.68 -4.14
C LEU A 189 -6.13 -9.03 -5.33
N GLU A 190 -5.64 -9.83 -6.26
CA GLU A 190 -6.44 -10.34 -7.38
C GLU A 190 -7.39 -11.47 -7.01
N ALA A 191 -7.01 -12.30 -6.05
CA ALA A 191 -7.81 -13.44 -5.64
C ALA A 191 -7.87 -13.50 -4.12
N THR A 192 -9.05 -13.41 -3.56
CA THR A 192 -9.26 -13.26 -2.12
C THR A 192 -10.00 -14.43 -1.48
N VAL A 193 -10.77 -15.17 -2.26
CA VAL A 193 -11.53 -16.34 -1.78
C VAL A 193 -11.00 -17.62 -2.40
N THR A 194 -10.78 -18.63 -1.59
CA THR A 194 -10.31 -19.97 -2.02
C THR A 194 -11.39 -21.04 -1.86
N TYR A 195 -11.25 -22.11 -2.62
CA TYR A 195 -12.09 -23.30 -2.58
C TYR A 195 -11.22 -24.51 -2.22
N PRO A 196 -11.78 -25.55 -1.55
CA PRO A 196 -13.18 -25.82 -1.21
C PRO A 196 -13.62 -25.25 0.16
N ASP A 197 -12.73 -24.72 0.98
CA ASP A 197 -12.93 -24.55 2.42
C ASP A 197 -13.71 -23.29 2.82
N TYR A 198 -14.26 -22.55 1.91
CA TYR A 198 -14.98 -21.30 2.20
C TYR A 198 -14.14 -20.31 3.04
N LYS A 199 -12.85 -20.30 2.83
CA LYS A 199 -11.91 -19.43 3.56
C LYS A 199 -11.33 -18.39 2.62
N LEU A 200 -10.91 -17.28 3.21
CA LEU A 200 -10.01 -16.36 2.53
C LEU A 200 -8.72 -17.11 2.14
N ASN A 201 -8.12 -16.76 1.01
CA ASN A 201 -6.86 -17.38 0.61
C ASN A 201 -5.77 -17.13 1.67
N GLY A 202 -4.69 -17.91 1.64
CA GLY A 202 -3.64 -17.82 2.65
C GLY A 202 -3.07 -16.41 2.80
N GLN A 203 -3.01 -15.63 1.71
CA GLN A 203 -2.57 -14.23 1.76
C GLN A 203 -3.57 -13.35 2.51
N ALA A 204 -4.85 -13.44 2.20
CA ALA A 204 -5.87 -12.67 2.90
C ALA A 204 -5.96 -13.02 4.40
N ALA A 205 -5.76 -14.29 4.76
CA ALA A 205 -5.68 -14.70 6.17
C ALA A 205 -4.47 -14.07 6.88
N LEU A 206 -3.33 -13.96 6.20
CA LEU A 206 -2.15 -13.26 6.72
C LEU A 206 -2.40 -11.77 6.93
N LEU A 207 -3.17 -11.11 6.05
CA LEU A 207 -3.50 -9.69 6.23
C LEU A 207 -4.22 -9.46 7.57
N ARG A 208 -5.15 -10.33 7.93
CA ARG A 208 -5.83 -10.25 9.23
C ARG A 208 -4.86 -10.45 10.41
N LYS A 209 -3.95 -11.42 10.30
CA LYS A 209 -2.90 -11.66 11.30
C LYS A 209 -2.02 -10.43 11.53
N TYR A 210 -1.76 -9.64 10.49
CA TYR A 210 -0.95 -8.42 10.55
C TYR A 210 -1.76 -7.13 10.75
N GLY A 211 -3.08 -7.22 10.89
CA GLY A 211 -3.95 -6.06 11.09
C GLY A 211 -4.08 -5.16 9.85
N LEU A 212 -3.94 -5.75 8.67
CA LEU A 212 -4.04 -5.04 7.39
C LEU A 212 -5.44 -5.16 6.78
N VAL A 213 -5.86 -4.08 6.13
CA VAL A 213 -7.11 -4.01 5.37
C VAL A 213 -6.96 -4.74 4.05
N LEU A 214 -7.96 -5.53 3.70
CA LEU A 214 -8.06 -6.18 2.39
C LEU A 214 -8.84 -5.30 1.42
N THR A 215 -8.40 -5.22 0.18
CA THR A 215 -9.21 -4.78 -0.94
C THR A 215 -8.92 -5.65 -2.17
N SER A 216 -9.80 -5.68 -3.14
CA SER A 216 -9.61 -6.47 -4.34
C SER A 216 -9.32 -5.61 -5.57
N HIS A 217 -8.63 -6.20 -6.54
CA HIS A 217 -8.25 -5.53 -7.77
C HIS A 217 -9.47 -5.07 -8.58
N HIS A 218 -9.29 -4.08 -9.44
CA HIS A 218 -10.39 -3.35 -10.11
C HIS A 218 -11.36 -4.22 -10.93
N HIS A 219 -10.94 -5.41 -11.38
CA HIS A 219 -11.83 -6.36 -12.08
C HIS A 219 -12.41 -7.45 -11.14
N VAL A 220 -12.03 -7.44 -9.86
CA VAL A 220 -12.44 -8.44 -8.88
C VAL A 220 -13.57 -7.88 -8.01
N ALA A 221 -14.77 -8.01 -8.48
CA ALA A 221 -15.95 -7.53 -7.77
C ALA A 221 -16.22 -8.35 -6.49
N CYS A 222 -16.53 -7.66 -5.39
CA CYS A 222 -16.92 -8.29 -4.13
C CYS A 222 -15.96 -9.38 -3.67
N ASN A 223 -14.65 -9.16 -3.85
CA ASN A 223 -13.57 -10.08 -3.49
C ASN A 223 -13.63 -11.46 -4.20
N ASN A 224 -14.29 -11.56 -5.33
CA ASN A 224 -14.35 -12.80 -6.10
C ASN A 224 -14.08 -12.57 -7.59
N ASN A 225 -13.01 -13.18 -8.07
CA ASN A 225 -12.60 -13.08 -9.47
C ASN A 225 -13.42 -14.05 -10.33
N LEU A 226 -13.91 -13.61 -11.47
CA LEU A 226 -14.63 -14.46 -12.43
C LEU A 226 -13.81 -15.65 -12.95
N LYS A 227 -12.49 -15.63 -12.84
CA LYS A 227 -11.62 -16.81 -13.04
C LYS A 227 -12.05 -18.00 -12.15
N ASN A 228 -12.69 -17.72 -11.02
CA ASN A 228 -13.15 -18.72 -10.07
C ASN A 228 -14.56 -19.28 -10.38
N TRP A 229 -15.21 -18.80 -11.44
CA TRP A 229 -16.59 -19.16 -11.77
C TRP A 229 -16.83 -20.67 -11.81
N GLU A 230 -16.10 -21.40 -12.65
CA GLU A 230 -16.21 -22.85 -12.73
C GLU A 230 -15.82 -23.55 -11.42
N GLY A 231 -14.81 -23.04 -10.75
CA GLY A 231 -14.34 -23.57 -9.46
C GLY A 231 -15.42 -23.47 -8.39
N TYR A 232 -16.12 -22.36 -8.32
CA TYR A 232 -17.24 -22.14 -7.41
C TYR A 232 -18.36 -23.16 -7.64
N TRP A 233 -18.91 -23.23 -8.85
CA TRP A 233 -20.03 -24.11 -9.16
C TRP A 233 -19.69 -25.58 -8.95
N ARG A 234 -18.51 -26.01 -9.36
CA ARG A 234 -18.08 -27.40 -9.21
C ARG A 234 -17.80 -27.78 -7.75
N ARG A 235 -17.04 -26.95 -7.03
CA ARG A 235 -16.52 -27.33 -5.71
C ARG A 235 -17.44 -26.94 -4.56
N VAL A 236 -18.15 -25.83 -4.70
CA VAL A 236 -19.04 -25.31 -3.67
C VAL A 236 -20.48 -25.82 -3.90
N ARG A 237 -20.94 -25.79 -5.14
CA ARG A 237 -22.33 -26.19 -5.47
C ARG A 237 -22.45 -27.61 -5.95
N GLY A 238 -21.36 -28.32 -6.22
CA GLY A 238 -21.39 -29.71 -6.70
C GLY A 238 -22.00 -29.89 -8.08
N MET A 239 -22.04 -28.85 -8.91
CA MET A 239 -22.71 -28.88 -10.21
C MET A 239 -21.85 -28.24 -11.30
N LYS A 240 -22.20 -28.48 -12.55
CA LYS A 240 -21.57 -27.81 -13.70
C LYS A 240 -21.87 -26.30 -13.63
N ALA A 241 -20.88 -25.48 -13.91
CA ALA A 241 -21.07 -24.04 -14.00
C ALA A 241 -22.11 -23.70 -15.09
N PRO A 242 -23.08 -22.82 -14.80
CA PRO A 242 -23.90 -22.23 -15.85
C PRO A 242 -23.04 -21.36 -16.76
N GLU A 243 -23.47 -21.14 -17.98
CA GLU A 243 -22.79 -20.23 -18.88
C GLU A 243 -22.77 -18.81 -18.31
N LEU A 244 -21.66 -18.08 -18.58
CA LEU A 244 -21.55 -16.66 -18.25
C LEU A 244 -22.42 -15.86 -19.20
N LEU A 245 -23.67 -15.66 -18.79
CA LEU A 245 -24.68 -14.87 -19.51
C LEU A 245 -25.27 -13.83 -18.57
N LEU A 246 -25.58 -12.65 -19.07
CA LEU A 246 -26.29 -11.61 -18.33
C LEU A 246 -27.71 -12.08 -17.92
N SER A 247 -28.32 -12.93 -18.74
CA SER A 247 -29.59 -13.57 -18.43
C SER A 247 -29.53 -14.52 -17.22
N ASN A 248 -28.35 -14.98 -16.83
CA ASN A 248 -28.08 -15.77 -15.62
C ASN A 248 -27.75 -14.91 -14.38
N GLU A 249 -28.35 -13.74 -14.25
CA GLU A 249 -28.06 -12.79 -13.16
C GLU A 249 -28.13 -13.43 -11.77
N LYS A 250 -29.09 -14.32 -11.53
CA LYS A 250 -29.19 -15.02 -10.23
C LYS A 250 -27.93 -15.80 -9.89
N ALA A 251 -27.28 -16.39 -10.86
CA ALA A 251 -26.03 -17.13 -10.67
C ALA A 251 -24.86 -16.17 -10.34
N LEU A 252 -24.80 -15.01 -10.99
CA LEU A 252 -23.82 -13.96 -10.65
C LEU A 252 -24.01 -13.43 -9.23
N VAL A 253 -25.25 -13.17 -8.84
CA VAL A 253 -25.59 -12.70 -7.49
C VAL A 253 -25.16 -13.75 -6.45
N GLU A 254 -25.46 -15.02 -6.67
CA GLU A 254 -25.07 -16.11 -5.77
C GLU A 254 -23.54 -16.22 -5.65
N PHE A 255 -22.82 -16.08 -6.75
CA PHE A 255 -21.36 -16.11 -6.78
C PHE A 255 -20.72 -14.97 -5.95
N TRP A 256 -21.25 -13.75 -6.05
CA TRP A 256 -20.77 -12.63 -5.25
C TRP A 256 -21.20 -12.73 -3.77
N GLN A 257 -22.43 -13.17 -3.54
CA GLN A 257 -22.96 -13.36 -2.18
C GLN A 257 -22.06 -14.28 -1.34
N TYR A 258 -21.62 -15.37 -1.94
CA TYR A 258 -20.71 -16.32 -1.31
C TYR A 258 -19.42 -15.67 -0.80
N SER A 259 -18.78 -14.83 -1.59
CA SER A 259 -17.54 -14.16 -1.19
C SER A 259 -17.76 -13.06 -0.15
N ILE A 260 -18.84 -12.30 -0.30
CA ILE A 260 -19.21 -11.27 0.69
C ILE A 260 -19.45 -11.93 2.05
N GLU A 261 -20.21 -13.00 2.12
CA GLU A 261 -20.48 -13.75 3.35
C GLU A 261 -19.20 -14.35 3.96
N THR A 262 -18.29 -14.84 3.11
CA THR A 262 -17.00 -15.37 3.55
C THR A 262 -16.15 -14.30 4.24
N VAL A 263 -16.02 -13.14 3.64
CA VAL A 263 -15.25 -12.01 4.19
C VAL A 263 -15.86 -11.53 5.52
N CYS A 264 -17.19 -11.39 5.57
CA CYS A 264 -17.90 -10.98 6.78
C CYS A 264 -17.77 -12.02 7.90
N ARG A 265 -17.95 -13.31 7.59
CA ARG A 265 -17.80 -14.40 8.56
C ARG A 265 -16.39 -14.44 9.15
N ASP A 266 -15.38 -14.27 8.33
CA ASP A 266 -13.99 -14.31 8.74
C ASP A 266 -13.54 -13.01 9.43
N LYS A 267 -14.42 -12.02 9.56
CA LYS A 267 -14.17 -10.71 10.20
C LYS A 267 -12.93 -10.03 9.63
N GLN A 268 -12.72 -10.12 8.32
CA GLN A 268 -11.66 -9.42 7.65
C GLN A 268 -12.03 -7.94 7.47
N GLU A 269 -11.20 -7.03 7.98
CA GLU A 269 -11.34 -5.62 7.65
C GLU A 269 -11.16 -5.44 6.15
N ASN A 270 -12.18 -4.90 5.48
CA ASN A 270 -12.24 -4.89 4.03
C ASN A 270 -12.72 -3.55 3.47
N LEU A 271 -11.99 -3.02 2.49
CA LEU A 271 -12.44 -1.95 1.61
C LEU A 271 -13.05 -2.60 0.36
N TRP A 272 -14.37 -2.58 0.25
CA TRP A 272 -15.09 -3.29 -0.80
C TRP A 272 -14.87 -2.68 -2.18
N GLN A 273 -14.50 -3.51 -3.15
CA GLN A 273 -14.47 -3.14 -4.58
C GLN A 273 -15.75 -3.61 -5.26
N ILE A 274 -16.48 -2.69 -5.90
CA ILE A 274 -17.55 -2.99 -6.82
C ILE A 274 -17.08 -2.76 -8.25
N ALA A 275 -17.43 -3.66 -9.14
CA ALA A 275 -17.05 -3.59 -10.55
C ALA A 275 -17.90 -4.57 -11.38
N PHE A 276 -17.96 -4.32 -12.66
CA PHE A 276 -18.45 -5.33 -13.58
C PHE A 276 -17.59 -5.36 -14.83
N ARG A 277 -16.57 -6.19 -14.77
CA ARG A 277 -15.62 -6.46 -15.85
C ARG A 277 -15.62 -7.96 -16.16
N GLY A 278 -14.90 -8.36 -17.20
CA GLY A 278 -14.83 -9.77 -17.63
C GLY A 278 -13.77 -10.58 -16.89
N VAL A 279 -13.39 -11.67 -17.50
CA VAL A 279 -12.30 -12.53 -17.05
C VAL A 279 -10.96 -11.95 -17.54
N ASN A 280 -9.88 -12.11 -16.78
CA ASN A 280 -8.53 -11.71 -17.16
C ASN A 280 -8.38 -10.21 -17.50
N ASP A 281 -9.01 -9.35 -16.72
CA ASP A 281 -8.89 -7.88 -16.85
C ASP A 281 -9.39 -7.33 -18.21
N GLN A 282 -10.41 -7.98 -18.76
CA GLN A 282 -11.05 -7.55 -19.99
C GLN A 282 -12.44 -6.97 -19.74
N PRO A 283 -13.00 -6.20 -20.67
CA PRO A 283 -14.38 -5.77 -20.59
C PRO A 283 -15.33 -6.96 -20.46
N PHE A 284 -16.46 -6.79 -19.73
CA PHE A 284 -17.40 -7.90 -19.50
C PHE A 284 -17.95 -8.49 -20.80
N TRP A 285 -18.11 -7.69 -21.84
CA TRP A 285 -18.60 -8.15 -23.14
C TRP A 285 -17.64 -9.06 -23.91
N ALA A 286 -16.42 -9.22 -23.44
CA ALA A 286 -15.51 -10.24 -23.96
C ALA A 286 -15.78 -11.64 -23.35
N ALA A 287 -16.51 -11.71 -22.23
CA ALA A 287 -16.78 -12.94 -21.51
C ALA A 287 -18.26 -13.40 -21.56
N PHE A 288 -19.19 -12.46 -21.79
CA PHE A 288 -20.62 -12.71 -21.76
C PHE A 288 -21.19 -12.72 -23.19
N ALA A 289 -21.64 -13.89 -23.66
CA ALA A 289 -22.09 -14.05 -25.03
C ALA A 289 -23.37 -13.25 -25.38
N ASP A 290 -24.18 -12.91 -24.37
CA ASP A 290 -25.39 -12.09 -24.49
C ASP A 290 -25.17 -10.61 -24.17
N ALA A 291 -23.90 -10.15 -24.21
CA ALA A 291 -23.56 -8.76 -23.96
C ALA A 291 -24.04 -7.84 -25.12
N PRO A 292 -24.55 -6.64 -24.81
CA PRO A 292 -24.97 -5.69 -25.83
C PRO A 292 -23.78 -5.12 -26.62
N ALA A 293 -24.04 -4.65 -27.81
CA ALA A 293 -23.02 -4.12 -28.71
C ALA A 293 -22.71 -2.63 -28.49
N GLY A 294 -23.67 -1.84 -28.00
CA GLY A 294 -23.54 -0.39 -27.85
C GLY A 294 -22.98 0.01 -26.48
N ASP A 295 -22.20 1.09 -26.44
CA ASP A 295 -21.56 1.59 -25.21
C ASP A 295 -22.59 2.02 -24.16
N LYS A 296 -23.70 2.63 -24.58
CA LYS A 296 -24.77 3.04 -23.67
C LYS A 296 -25.43 1.86 -23.00
N GLU A 297 -25.80 0.84 -23.76
CA GLU A 297 -26.40 -0.40 -23.27
C GLU A 297 -25.43 -1.18 -22.37
N ARG A 298 -24.12 -1.20 -22.71
CA ARG A 298 -23.07 -1.77 -21.88
C ARG A 298 -22.96 -1.04 -20.54
N ALA A 299 -22.99 0.28 -20.55
CA ALA A 299 -22.98 1.09 -19.32
C ALA A 299 -24.23 0.85 -18.47
N GLU A 300 -25.40 0.67 -19.06
CA GLU A 300 -26.65 0.35 -18.34
C GLU A 300 -26.53 -1.00 -17.59
N VAL A 301 -25.92 -2.01 -18.23
CA VAL A 301 -25.60 -3.29 -17.58
C VAL A 301 -24.66 -3.08 -16.39
N ILE A 302 -23.56 -2.38 -16.58
CA ILE A 302 -22.59 -2.10 -15.51
C ILE A 302 -23.28 -1.35 -14.36
N ASN A 303 -24.03 -0.29 -14.66
CA ASN A 303 -24.78 0.49 -13.67
C ASN A 303 -25.76 -0.37 -12.85
N ARG A 304 -26.40 -1.35 -13.46
CA ARG A 304 -27.27 -2.30 -12.78
C ARG A 304 -26.48 -3.23 -11.86
N MET A 305 -25.41 -3.85 -12.35
CA MET A 305 -24.63 -4.82 -11.60
C MET A 305 -23.95 -4.20 -10.37
N ILE A 306 -23.36 -3.01 -10.49
CA ILE A 306 -22.74 -2.33 -9.35
C ILE A 306 -23.77 -1.93 -8.28
N ARG A 307 -25.01 -1.58 -8.66
CA ARG A 307 -26.08 -1.32 -7.69
C ARG A 307 -26.47 -2.58 -6.93
N ILE A 308 -26.55 -3.73 -7.60
CA ILE A 308 -26.81 -5.03 -6.97
C ILE A 308 -25.70 -5.34 -5.96
N GLN A 309 -24.44 -5.25 -6.37
CA GLN A 309 -23.28 -5.49 -5.51
C GLN A 309 -23.29 -4.61 -4.26
N LEU A 310 -23.53 -3.32 -4.42
CA LEU A 310 -23.61 -2.38 -3.30
C LEU A 310 -24.75 -2.74 -2.31
N ALA A 311 -25.90 -3.11 -2.83
CA ALA A 311 -27.04 -3.55 -2.00
C ALA A 311 -26.72 -4.83 -1.21
N MET A 312 -26.02 -5.78 -1.83
CA MET A 312 -25.57 -7.01 -1.18
C MET A 312 -24.55 -6.73 -0.07
N ILE A 313 -23.58 -5.86 -0.31
CA ILE A 313 -22.57 -5.46 0.69
C ILE A 313 -23.26 -4.81 1.88
N LYS A 314 -24.14 -3.83 1.67
CA LYS A 314 -24.91 -3.18 2.74
C LYS A 314 -25.70 -4.18 3.58
N LYS A 315 -26.36 -5.12 2.94
CA LYS A 315 -27.12 -6.17 3.63
C LYS A 315 -26.23 -7.08 4.47
N ALA A 316 -25.09 -7.49 3.94
CA ALA A 316 -24.21 -8.45 4.61
C ALA A 316 -23.42 -7.82 5.76
N THR A 317 -23.00 -6.58 5.61
CA THR A 317 -22.27 -5.84 6.65
C THR A 317 -23.19 -5.26 7.73
N GLY A 318 -24.49 -5.07 7.41
CA GLY A 318 -25.42 -4.34 8.28
C GLY A 318 -25.18 -2.83 8.30
N GLU A 319 -24.31 -2.32 7.46
CA GLU A 319 -23.95 -0.91 7.37
C GLU A 319 -24.77 -0.20 6.30
N ASN A 320 -25.37 0.94 6.64
CA ASN A 320 -26.11 1.75 5.67
C ASN A 320 -25.18 2.44 4.65
N ASP A 321 -23.95 2.74 5.05
CA ASP A 321 -22.97 3.45 4.24
C ASP A 321 -21.54 2.85 4.45
N PRO A 322 -21.31 1.60 4.01
CA PRO A 322 -20.00 0.96 4.10
C PRO A 322 -18.99 1.69 3.21
N PHE A 323 -17.71 1.57 3.55
CA PHE A 323 -16.65 2.03 2.65
C PHE A 323 -16.59 1.12 1.42
N VAL A 324 -16.90 1.69 0.26
CA VAL A 324 -16.92 0.98 -1.02
C VAL A 324 -16.19 1.81 -2.06
N ARG A 325 -15.41 1.17 -2.90
CA ARG A 325 -14.72 1.82 -4.01
C ARG A 325 -15.15 1.24 -5.36
N MET A 326 -15.05 2.05 -6.39
CA MET A 326 -15.09 1.66 -7.79
C MET A 326 -13.88 2.25 -8.50
N THR A 327 -13.17 1.44 -9.27
CA THR A 327 -11.98 1.88 -10.01
C THR A 327 -12.31 2.07 -11.48
N PHE A 328 -11.98 3.23 -12.02
CA PHE A 328 -12.19 3.55 -13.43
C PHE A 328 -10.91 3.25 -14.20
N TYR A 329 -10.92 2.14 -14.90
CA TYR A 329 -9.81 1.68 -15.71
C TYR A 329 -10.32 1.26 -17.09
N ASP A 330 -9.55 1.61 -18.12
CA ASP A 330 -9.82 1.25 -19.52
C ASP A 330 -11.26 1.63 -19.95
N GLU A 331 -12.08 0.69 -20.33
CA GLU A 331 -13.46 0.91 -20.78
C GLU A 331 -14.35 1.62 -19.76
N LEU A 332 -14.09 1.43 -18.46
CA LEU A 332 -14.88 2.11 -17.42
C LEU A 332 -14.56 3.61 -17.36
N SER A 333 -13.29 3.99 -17.60
CA SER A 333 -12.87 5.38 -17.72
C SER A 333 -13.54 6.05 -18.93
N ASP A 334 -13.52 5.36 -20.08
CA ASP A 334 -14.14 5.86 -21.31
C ASP A 334 -15.66 6.06 -21.18
N LEU A 335 -16.34 5.09 -20.57
CA LEU A 335 -17.78 5.17 -20.35
C LEU A 335 -18.17 6.25 -19.32
N LEU A 336 -17.30 6.48 -18.33
CA LEU A 336 -17.48 7.58 -17.38
C LEU A 336 -17.30 8.94 -18.06
N ALA A 337 -16.25 9.11 -18.85
CA ALA A 337 -15.98 10.34 -19.61
C ALA A 337 -17.11 10.67 -20.60
N LYS A 338 -17.72 9.63 -21.21
CA LYS A 338 -18.89 9.78 -22.08
C LYS A 338 -20.20 10.08 -21.33
N GLY A 339 -20.18 10.05 -19.99
CA GLY A 339 -21.37 10.27 -19.16
C GLY A 339 -22.38 9.13 -19.13
N TYR A 340 -22.05 7.95 -19.66
CA TYR A 340 -22.94 6.77 -19.68
C TYR A 340 -22.85 5.96 -18.37
N LEU A 341 -21.66 5.89 -17.80
CA LEU A 341 -21.46 5.26 -16.50
C LEU A 341 -21.96 6.15 -15.37
N GLN A 342 -22.76 5.59 -14.47
CA GLN A 342 -23.36 6.29 -13.34
C GLN A 342 -22.98 5.57 -12.03
N PRO A 343 -21.74 5.74 -11.55
CA PRO A 343 -21.32 5.09 -10.32
C PRO A 343 -22.09 5.62 -9.12
N PRO A 344 -22.29 4.80 -8.07
CA PRO A 344 -22.91 5.27 -6.84
C PRO A 344 -22.17 6.46 -6.22
N THR A 345 -22.92 7.31 -5.52
CA THR A 345 -22.40 8.43 -4.73
C THR A 345 -22.72 8.20 -3.25
N GLY A 346 -22.02 8.85 -2.35
CA GLY A 346 -22.22 8.75 -0.92
C GLY A 346 -20.98 9.14 -0.13
N LYS A 347 -21.16 9.38 1.17
CA LYS A 347 -20.08 9.84 2.06
C LYS A 347 -18.88 8.91 2.11
N ASN A 348 -19.11 7.59 2.03
CA ASN A 348 -18.08 6.55 2.07
C ASN A 348 -17.88 5.84 0.71
N MET A 349 -18.42 6.42 -0.36
CA MET A 349 -18.16 5.95 -1.71
C MET A 349 -16.87 6.57 -2.24
N LEU A 350 -15.94 5.73 -2.73
CA LEU A 350 -14.65 6.16 -3.28
C LEU A 350 -14.65 5.94 -4.79
N TRP A 351 -14.41 6.99 -5.52
CA TRP A 351 -14.15 6.95 -6.95
C TRP A 351 -12.64 6.92 -7.18
N THR A 352 -12.14 5.78 -7.63
CA THR A 352 -10.70 5.55 -7.83
C THR A 352 -10.34 5.75 -9.28
N PHE A 353 -9.57 6.79 -9.54
CA PHE A 353 -9.02 7.08 -10.85
C PHE A 353 -7.64 6.45 -11.00
N VAL A 354 -7.30 6.02 -12.20
CA VAL A 354 -6.02 5.37 -12.49
C VAL A 354 -5.07 6.39 -13.10
N ALA A 355 -3.84 6.37 -12.67
CA ALA A 355 -2.77 7.11 -13.32
C ALA A 355 -2.72 6.71 -14.81
N GLY A 356 -2.65 7.70 -15.66
CA GLY A 356 -2.65 7.51 -17.11
C GLY A 356 -1.55 6.59 -17.60
N ARG A 357 -1.73 6.05 -18.78
CA ARG A 357 -0.68 5.32 -19.50
C ARG A 357 0.24 6.33 -20.18
N ARG A 358 1.55 6.04 -20.27
CA ARG A 358 2.51 6.82 -21.06
C ARG A 358 2.47 8.30 -20.73
N ASP A 359 2.70 8.80 -19.66
CA ASP A 359 2.71 10.25 -19.35
C ASP A 359 1.43 11.06 -19.57
N HIS A 360 0.36 10.43 -20.02
CA HIS A 360 -0.94 11.08 -20.12
C HIS A 360 -1.62 11.09 -18.76
N TYR A 361 -1.11 11.90 -17.85
CA TYR A 361 -1.65 12.11 -16.53
C TYR A 361 -2.23 13.52 -16.40
N PRO A 362 -3.35 13.65 -15.72
CA PRO A 362 -4.33 12.59 -15.43
C PRO A 362 -5.17 12.29 -16.67
N TYR A 363 -5.92 11.18 -16.65
CA TYR A 363 -6.89 10.87 -17.71
C TYR A 363 -8.05 11.86 -17.73
N ASP A 364 -8.73 11.93 -18.89
CA ASP A 364 -9.86 12.83 -19.12
C ASP A 364 -10.99 12.65 -18.10
N ASP A 365 -11.23 11.44 -17.60
CA ASP A 365 -12.24 11.17 -16.58
C ASP A 365 -11.99 11.93 -15.27
N LEU A 366 -10.73 12.05 -14.84
CA LEU A 366 -10.38 12.84 -13.66
C LEU A 366 -10.38 14.34 -13.97
N VAL A 367 -9.92 14.74 -15.16
CA VAL A 367 -9.91 16.15 -15.60
C VAL A 367 -11.32 16.70 -15.67
N THR A 368 -12.24 15.92 -16.24
CA THR A 368 -13.65 16.29 -16.43
C THR A 368 -14.54 15.96 -15.23
N PHE A 369 -13.98 15.33 -14.19
CA PHE A 369 -14.72 14.94 -13.01
C PHE A 369 -15.50 16.13 -12.39
N ASP A 370 -16.79 15.90 -12.16
CA ASP A 370 -17.66 16.86 -11.49
C ASP A 370 -17.39 16.89 -9.97
N THR A 371 -16.67 17.91 -9.54
CA THR A 371 -16.25 18.09 -8.13
C THR A 371 -17.41 18.39 -7.17
N THR A 372 -18.65 18.58 -7.67
CA THR A 372 -19.84 18.72 -6.83
C THR A 372 -20.40 17.38 -6.36
N LYS A 373 -19.93 16.28 -6.93
CA LYS A 373 -20.33 14.93 -6.49
C LYS A 373 -19.91 14.67 -5.06
N GLN A 374 -20.82 14.12 -4.28
CA GLN A 374 -20.53 13.69 -2.90
C GLN A 374 -19.85 12.31 -2.90
N VAL A 375 -18.57 12.32 -3.15
CA VAL A 375 -17.70 11.13 -3.13
C VAL A 375 -16.33 11.48 -2.56
N LYS A 376 -15.62 10.46 -2.15
CA LYS A 376 -14.19 10.55 -1.82
C LYS A 376 -13.38 10.06 -3.02
N LEU A 377 -12.15 10.54 -3.13
CA LEU A 377 -11.28 10.14 -4.23
C LEU A 377 -10.32 9.02 -3.82
N GLY A 378 -10.09 8.12 -4.76
CA GLY A 378 -9.00 7.18 -4.78
C GLY A 378 -8.09 7.45 -5.97
N TYR A 379 -6.82 7.06 -5.85
CA TYR A 379 -5.87 7.14 -6.96
C TYR A 379 -5.00 5.89 -7.02
N TYR A 380 -4.93 5.31 -8.21
CA TYR A 380 -4.13 4.12 -8.51
C TYR A 380 -2.90 4.55 -9.30
N MET A 381 -1.72 4.39 -8.68
CA MET A 381 -0.43 4.78 -9.24
C MET A 381 0.34 3.53 -9.71
N ASN A 382 0.81 3.54 -10.96
CA ASN A 382 1.74 2.53 -11.45
C ASN A 382 3.17 3.02 -11.32
N LEU A 383 4.02 2.29 -10.62
CA LEU A 383 5.45 2.57 -10.54
C LEU A 383 6.25 1.87 -11.65
N GLN A 384 5.71 0.83 -12.23
CA GLN A 384 6.38 -0.07 -13.19
C GLN A 384 5.57 -0.23 -14.47
N PHE A 385 5.29 0.85 -15.17
CA PHE A 385 4.40 0.81 -16.32
C PHE A 385 5.10 0.32 -17.58
N THR A 386 5.29 -0.99 -17.72
CA THR A 386 5.72 -1.59 -18.98
C THR A 386 4.68 -2.61 -19.45
N SER A 387 4.18 -2.47 -20.67
CA SER A 387 3.28 -3.46 -21.26
C SER A 387 3.98 -4.74 -21.70
N THR A 388 5.29 -4.82 -21.61
CA THR A 388 6.04 -5.85 -22.34
C THR A 388 7.42 -6.18 -21.82
N GLY A 389 7.70 -6.20 -20.60
CA GLY A 389 9.04 -6.52 -20.13
C GLY A 389 9.06 -6.90 -18.66
N ALA A 390 10.23 -7.16 -18.17
CA ALA A 390 10.44 -7.27 -16.74
C ALA A 390 10.07 -5.95 -16.08
N HIS A 391 9.20 -6.02 -15.09
CA HIS A 391 8.72 -4.86 -14.33
C HIS A 391 9.76 -4.45 -13.27
N LEU A 392 10.99 -4.17 -13.72
CA LEU A 392 12.15 -3.97 -12.85
C LEU A 392 12.72 -2.55 -12.89
N ALA A 393 12.36 -1.75 -13.89
CA ALA A 393 12.92 -0.42 -14.03
C ALA A 393 11.99 0.63 -13.42
N PRO A 394 12.43 1.39 -12.40
CA PRO A 394 11.67 2.49 -11.86
C PRO A 394 11.56 3.61 -12.90
N ALA A 395 10.31 3.94 -13.27
CA ALA A 395 10.00 4.93 -14.30
C ALA A 395 9.25 6.13 -13.76
N GLU A 396 8.54 5.95 -12.66
CA GLU A 396 7.73 6.98 -12.03
C GLU A 396 8.49 7.56 -10.83
N GLY A 397 9.28 8.60 -11.07
CA GLY A 397 10.01 9.29 -10.01
C GLY A 397 9.09 10.02 -9.02
N PRO A 398 9.56 10.28 -7.79
CA PRO A 398 8.76 10.89 -6.75
C PRO A 398 8.25 12.29 -7.09
N TRP A 399 8.94 13.06 -7.91
CA TRP A 399 8.47 14.38 -8.41
C TRP A 399 7.17 14.26 -9.19
N LYS A 400 7.08 13.25 -10.06
CA LYS A 400 5.91 13.03 -10.88
C LYS A 400 4.75 12.48 -10.03
N MET A 401 5.06 11.60 -9.10
CA MET A 401 4.09 11.11 -8.12
C MET A 401 3.51 12.29 -7.32
N GLU A 402 4.38 13.18 -6.80
CA GLU A 402 3.96 14.37 -6.06
C GLU A 402 3.06 15.27 -6.89
N ALA A 403 3.43 15.58 -8.12
CA ALA A 403 2.63 16.41 -9.02
C ALA A 403 1.24 15.81 -9.26
N ASN A 404 1.16 14.50 -9.52
CA ASN A 404 -0.09 13.81 -9.73
C ASN A 404 -0.98 13.79 -8.49
N TYR A 405 -0.44 13.45 -7.32
CA TYR A 405 -1.23 13.44 -6.07
C TYR A 405 -1.70 14.84 -5.67
N ARG A 406 -0.88 15.87 -5.88
CA ARG A 406 -1.30 17.26 -5.65
C ARG A 406 -2.45 17.64 -6.57
N TYR A 407 -2.39 17.27 -7.85
CA TYR A 407 -3.48 17.50 -8.78
C TYR A 407 -4.77 16.80 -8.34
N VAL A 408 -4.71 15.52 -8.00
CA VAL A 408 -5.87 14.75 -7.51
C VAL A 408 -6.50 15.45 -6.30
N ASN A 409 -5.68 15.92 -5.35
CA ASN A 409 -6.17 16.65 -4.18
C ASN A 409 -6.88 17.98 -4.52
N THR A 410 -6.62 18.57 -5.68
CA THR A 410 -7.41 19.74 -6.15
C THR A 410 -8.81 19.37 -6.61
N ARG A 411 -9.04 18.10 -6.95
CA ARG A 411 -10.31 17.60 -7.45
C ARG A 411 -11.23 17.09 -6.33
N GLY A 412 -10.66 16.75 -5.17
CA GLY A 412 -11.40 16.28 -4.00
C GLY A 412 -10.51 15.65 -2.94
N PRO A 413 -11.08 15.24 -1.78
CA PRO A 413 -10.29 14.65 -0.70
C PRO A 413 -9.82 13.25 -1.08
N LEU A 414 -8.51 13.08 -1.27
CA LEU A 414 -7.89 11.77 -1.49
C LEU A 414 -8.01 10.94 -0.20
N THR A 415 -8.69 9.80 -0.29
CA THR A 415 -8.98 8.92 0.85
C THR A 415 -8.38 7.52 0.66
N PHE A 416 -8.15 7.12 -0.58
CA PHE A 416 -7.52 5.86 -0.95
C PHE A 416 -6.39 6.12 -1.94
N SER A 417 -5.25 5.49 -1.70
CA SER A 417 -4.15 5.43 -2.65
C SER A 417 -3.66 4.00 -2.75
N VAL A 418 -3.43 3.52 -3.95
CA VAL A 418 -2.77 2.24 -4.20
C VAL A 418 -1.62 2.43 -5.17
N VAL A 419 -0.49 1.82 -4.84
CA VAL A 419 0.65 1.73 -5.75
C VAL A 419 0.74 0.31 -6.32
N ASN A 420 0.83 0.22 -7.64
CA ASN A 420 1.17 -1.01 -8.34
C ASN A 420 2.70 -1.10 -8.44
N ALA A 421 3.29 -2.00 -7.67
CA ALA A 421 4.72 -2.30 -7.68
C ALA A 421 4.90 -3.80 -7.46
N GLY A 422 5.49 -4.49 -8.43
CA GLY A 422 5.63 -5.95 -8.38
C GLY A 422 6.88 -6.42 -7.65
N ASN A 423 7.92 -5.59 -7.63
CA ASN A 423 9.23 -5.96 -7.11
C ASN A 423 9.74 -4.86 -6.17
N LEU A 424 9.79 -5.13 -4.86
CA LEU A 424 10.09 -4.12 -3.84
C LEU A 424 11.49 -3.56 -3.93
N ARG A 425 12.48 -4.40 -4.23
CA ARG A 425 13.89 -4.00 -4.20
C ARG A 425 14.20 -2.88 -5.21
N GLU A 426 13.55 -2.93 -6.35
CA GLU A 426 13.71 -1.96 -7.43
C GLU A 426 12.97 -0.65 -7.17
N PHE A 427 12.04 -0.63 -6.21
CA PHE A 427 11.17 0.51 -5.92
C PHE A 427 11.27 1.00 -4.47
N VAL A 428 12.42 0.78 -3.82
CA VAL A 428 12.64 1.16 -2.40
C VAL A 428 12.37 2.65 -2.17
N MET A 429 12.88 3.50 -3.04
CA MET A 429 12.75 4.95 -2.92
C MET A 429 11.31 5.40 -3.22
N GLU A 430 10.72 4.89 -4.28
CA GLU A 430 9.36 5.25 -4.71
C GLU A 430 8.30 4.81 -3.69
N MET A 431 8.45 3.61 -3.14
CA MET A 431 7.56 3.11 -2.08
C MET A 431 7.66 3.94 -0.81
N SER A 432 8.88 4.35 -0.45
CA SER A 432 9.12 5.24 0.70
C SER A 432 8.53 6.63 0.46
N ALA A 433 8.71 7.19 -0.75
CA ALA A 433 8.13 8.46 -1.14
C ALA A 433 6.60 8.43 -1.08
N ASN A 434 5.98 7.42 -1.69
CA ASN A 434 4.53 7.24 -1.65
C ASN A 434 3.99 7.18 -0.22
N ALA A 435 4.62 6.37 0.63
CA ALA A 435 4.19 6.22 2.02
C ALA A 435 4.20 7.56 2.77
N ARG A 436 5.25 8.36 2.60
CA ARG A 436 5.34 9.70 3.21
C ARG A 436 4.34 10.70 2.63
N MET A 437 4.13 10.68 1.31
CA MET A 437 3.10 11.50 0.65
C MET A 437 1.71 11.21 1.21
N MET A 438 1.37 9.93 1.36
CA MET A 438 0.04 9.51 1.83
C MET A 438 -0.17 9.80 3.31
N TRP A 439 0.89 9.90 4.09
CA TRP A 439 0.79 10.29 5.49
C TRP A 439 0.52 11.79 5.64
N ASP A 440 1.33 12.64 5.01
CA ASP A 440 1.18 14.09 5.07
C ASP A 440 1.62 14.79 3.78
N MET A 441 0.74 14.81 2.79
CA MET A 441 1.00 15.47 1.50
C MET A 441 1.29 16.97 1.64
N LYS A 442 0.74 17.62 2.66
CA LYS A 442 0.96 19.07 2.86
C LYS A 442 2.38 19.39 3.30
N ALA A 443 2.95 18.54 4.14
CA ALA A 443 4.33 18.69 4.61
C ALA A 443 5.35 18.05 3.66
N TYR A 444 4.93 17.19 2.74
CA TYR A 444 5.82 16.48 1.83
C TYR A 444 6.42 17.42 0.78
N ASN A 445 7.70 17.19 0.50
CA ASN A 445 8.42 17.78 -0.63
C ASN A 445 9.48 16.77 -1.10
N THR A 446 9.53 16.50 -2.40
CA THR A 446 10.39 15.45 -2.95
C THR A 446 11.89 15.72 -2.72
N ASP A 447 12.35 16.96 -2.86
CA ASP A 447 13.78 17.25 -2.72
C ASP A 447 14.25 17.05 -1.27
N SER A 448 13.45 17.51 -0.29
CA SER A 448 13.73 17.26 1.13
C SER A 448 13.66 15.76 1.47
N PHE A 449 12.65 15.07 0.93
CA PHE A 449 12.49 13.64 1.11
C PHE A 449 13.72 12.87 0.61
N LEU A 450 14.26 13.22 -0.56
CA LEU A 450 15.43 12.53 -1.12
C LEU A 450 16.65 12.64 -0.23
N ILE A 451 16.91 13.80 0.35
CA ILE A 451 18.01 13.98 1.29
C ILE A 451 17.81 13.10 2.54
N ASP A 452 16.61 13.08 3.09
CA ASP A 452 16.29 12.23 4.24
C ASP A 452 16.45 10.74 3.90
N PHE A 453 15.91 10.32 2.76
CA PHE A 453 16.01 8.94 2.26
C PHE A 453 17.47 8.53 2.06
N CYS A 454 18.24 9.35 1.36
CA CYS A 454 19.64 9.04 1.10
C CYS A 454 20.47 9.05 2.40
N THR A 455 20.15 9.93 3.36
CA THR A 455 20.76 9.89 4.69
C THR A 455 20.51 8.57 5.40
N GLN A 456 19.29 8.06 5.31
CA GLN A 456 18.87 6.82 5.99
C GLN A 456 19.52 5.58 5.39
N TYR A 457 19.64 5.51 4.06
CA TYR A 457 20.10 4.30 3.37
C TYR A 457 21.58 4.31 2.97
N PHE A 458 22.18 5.48 2.78
CA PHE A 458 23.57 5.63 2.33
C PHE A 458 24.47 6.38 3.32
N GLY A 459 23.88 6.91 4.40
CA GLY A 459 24.61 7.70 5.40
C GLY A 459 24.70 9.18 5.04
N LYS A 460 24.90 9.99 6.07
CA LYS A 460 24.89 11.46 5.96
C LYS A 460 25.97 12.00 5.03
N GLU A 461 27.11 11.34 4.96
CA GLU A 461 28.26 11.77 4.14
C GLU A 461 27.95 11.69 2.65
N HIS A 462 27.16 10.71 2.22
CA HIS A 462 26.84 10.45 0.83
C HIS A 462 25.45 10.94 0.40
N ALA A 463 24.65 11.44 1.33
CA ALA A 463 23.24 11.75 1.10
C ALA A 463 23.00 12.74 -0.04
N THR A 464 23.77 13.83 -0.09
CA THR A 464 23.61 14.87 -1.12
C THR A 464 24.00 14.38 -2.50
N GLU A 465 25.07 13.62 -2.60
CA GLU A 465 25.53 13.04 -3.86
C GLU A 465 24.54 11.98 -4.38
N ALA A 466 24.12 11.06 -3.52
CA ALA A 466 23.13 10.05 -3.87
C ALA A 466 21.79 10.68 -4.30
N ALA A 467 21.32 11.72 -3.62
CA ALA A 467 20.12 12.44 -4.01
C ALA A 467 20.26 13.09 -5.40
N LYS A 468 21.43 13.65 -5.70
CA LYS A 468 21.73 14.20 -7.03
C LYS A 468 21.69 13.12 -8.11
N LEU A 469 22.26 11.93 -7.83
CA LEU A 469 22.25 10.82 -8.78
C LEU A 469 20.81 10.33 -9.08
N TYR A 470 19.96 10.23 -8.08
CA TYR A 470 18.53 9.93 -8.30
C TYR A 470 17.86 11.00 -9.15
N HIS A 471 18.11 12.27 -8.86
CA HIS A 471 17.59 13.38 -9.68
C HIS A 471 18.05 13.25 -11.14
N ASP A 472 19.35 13.06 -11.37
CA ASP A 472 19.93 12.97 -12.70
C ASP A 472 19.40 11.74 -13.47
N TYR A 473 19.23 10.59 -12.79
CA TYR A 473 18.61 9.40 -13.39
C TYR A 473 17.20 9.69 -13.91
N TYR A 474 16.33 10.24 -13.08
CA TYR A 474 14.95 10.53 -13.50
C TYR A 474 14.89 11.67 -14.53
N TYR A 475 15.74 12.68 -14.39
CA TYR A 475 15.82 13.74 -15.39
C TYR A 475 16.23 13.21 -16.76
N ALA A 476 17.28 12.39 -16.83
CA ALA A 476 17.71 11.75 -18.08
C ALA A 476 16.62 10.83 -18.66
N TYR A 477 15.98 10.05 -17.78
CA TYR A 477 14.89 9.15 -18.18
C TYR A 477 13.68 9.89 -18.77
N TRP A 478 13.35 11.07 -18.20
CA TRP A 478 12.21 11.87 -18.61
C TRP A 478 12.52 12.91 -19.67
N GLN A 479 13.78 13.12 -19.97
CA GLN A 479 14.22 14.08 -21.00
C GLN A 479 13.85 13.54 -22.39
N GLN A 480 12.77 14.02 -22.94
CA GLN A 480 12.22 13.58 -24.20
C GLN A 480 12.02 14.74 -25.17
N LYS A 481 12.02 14.39 -26.45
CA LYS A 481 11.59 15.27 -27.53
C LYS A 481 10.28 14.73 -28.13
N PRO A 482 9.11 15.07 -27.57
CA PRO A 482 7.83 14.49 -27.97
C PRO A 482 7.52 14.62 -29.45
N SER A 483 8.00 15.68 -30.10
CA SER A 483 7.84 15.90 -31.52
C SER A 483 8.58 14.89 -32.40
N GLU A 484 9.66 14.29 -31.89
CA GLU A 484 10.44 13.27 -32.59
C GLU A 484 9.87 11.87 -32.39
N PHE A 485 9.32 11.62 -31.20
CA PHE A 485 8.86 10.29 -30.78
C PHE A 485 7.50 10.34 -30.08
N PRO A 486 6.42 10.67 -30.82
CA PRO A 486 5.09 10.67 -30.22
C PRO A 486 4.73 9.29 -29.67
N GLY A 487 4.27 9.23 -28.44
CA GLY A 487 3.89 7.99 -27.78
C GLY A 487 5.04 7.27 -27.06
N LEU A 488 6.23 7.86 -27.02
CA LEU A 488 7.37 7.36 -26.23
C LEU A 488 7.53 8.08 -24.89
N GLU A 489 6.57 8.86 -24.51
CA GLU A 489 6.64 9.83 -23.41
C GLU A 489 6.99 9.18 -22.09
N ARG A 490 6.69 7.90 -21.95
CA ARG A 490 6.94 7.17 -20.71
C ARG A 490 7.39 5.75 -20.96
N GLN A 491 7.68 5.48 -22.20
CA GLN A 491 8.09 4.14 -22.57
C GLN A 491 9.46 3.84 -22.00
N PHE A 492 9.59 2.66 -21.51
CA PHE A 492 10.87 2.13 -21.20
C PHE A 492 11.65 1.87 -22.47
N ILE A 493 12.92 2.18 -22.43
CA ILE A 493 13.86 1.87 -23.50
C ILE A 493 13.74 0.42 -23.95
N PHE A 494 13.59 -0.51 -23.02
CA PHE A 494 13.43 -1.94 -23.30
C PHE A 494 12.17 -2.28 -24.10
N GLN A 495 11.08 -1.57 -23.87
CA GLN A 495 9.86 -1.72 -24.66
C GLN A 495 10.06 -1.15 -26.05
N ASP A 496 10.67 0.01 -26.16
CA ASP A 496 10.88 0.73 -27.40
C ASP A 496 11.87 0.01 -28.33
N LEU A 497 12.86 -0.68 -27.79
CA LEU A 497 13.79 -1.50 -28.53
C LEU A 497 13.13 -2.61 -29.37
N ARG A 498 11.86 -2.91 -29.16
CA ARG A 498 11.07 -3.81 -30.01
C ARG A 498 10.76 -3.19 -31.39
N TYR A 499 10.80 -1.89 -31.52
CA TYR A 499 10.48 -1.16 -32.75
C TYR A 499 11.76 -0.83 -33.50
N SER A 500 12.25 -1.77 -34.29
CA SER A 500 13.56 -1.69 -34.97
C SER A 500 13.79 -0.41 -35.77
N ARG A 501 12.73 0.18 -36.32
CA ARG A 501 12.82 1.42 -37.11
C ARG A 501 13.19 2.67 -36.32
N VAL A 502 13.12 2.66 -35.01
CA VAL A 502 13.54 3.76 -34.12
C VAL A 502 14.71 3.39 -33.23
N PHE A 503 15.31 2.24 -33.49
CA PHE A 503 16.35 1.63 -32.66
C PHE A 503 17.56 2.55 -32.45
N GLU A 504 18.06 3.19 -33.50
CA GLU A 504 19.26 4.03 -33.38
C GLU A 504 19.05 5.23 -32.45
N GLN A 505 17.88 5.88 -32.53
CA GLN A 505 17.58 7.03 -31.69
C GLN A 505 17.33 6.61 -30.25
N ILE A 506 16.67 5.47 -30.05
CA ILE A 506 16.48 4.89 -28.71
C ILE A 506 17.82 4.43 -28.14
N GLY A 507 18.68 3.81 -28.96
CA GLY A 507 20.02 3.40 -28.57
C GLY A 507 20.85 4.57 -28.09
N LYS A 508 20.82 5.71 -28.81
CA LYS A 508 21.52 6.91 -28.38
C LYS A 508 21.02 7.44 -27.03
N ARG A 509 19.70 7.47 -26.82
CA ARG A 509 19.13 7.86 -25.51
C ARG A 509 19.56 6.89 -24.39
N PHE A 510 19.64 5.61 -24.70
CA PHE A 510 20.10 4.60 -23.75
C PHE A 510 21.57 4.82 -23.37
N ASP A 511 22.43 5.11 -24.35
CA ASP A 511 23.82 5.44 -24.11
C ASP A 511 23.98 6.71 -23.28
N ASP A 512 23.19 7.74 -23.55
CA ASP A 512 23.15 8.96 -22.75
C ASP A 512 22.74 8.66 -21.29
N CYS A 513 21.73 7.83 -21.08
CA CYS A 513 21.32 7.40 -19.73
C CYS A 513 22.39 6.54 -19.03
N LEU A 514 23.04 5.63 -19.75
CA LEU A 514 24.09 4.78 -19.19
C LEU A 514 25.36 5.55 -18.82
N LEU A 515 25.74 6.55 -19.60
CA LEU A 515 26.88 7.41 -19.30
C LEU A 515 26.68 8.12 -17.95
N TYR A 516 25.46 8.61 -17.68
CA TYR A 516 25.14 9.23 -16.38
C TYR A 516 25.11 8.23 -15.22
N THR A 517 24.76 6.96 -15.45
CA THR A 517 24.68 5.94 -14.40
C THR A 517 26.01 5.19 -14.18
N SER A 518 26.80 4.98 -15.23
CA SER A 518 28.06 4.23 -15.11
C SER A 518 29.18 5.04 -14.47
N ASP A 519 29.32 6.32 -14.81
CA ASP A 519 30.31 7.18 -14.18
C ASP A 519 30.03 7.37 -12.69
N ALA A 520 28.74 7.45 -12.33
CA ALA A 520 28.30 7.55 -10.95
C ALA A 520 28.46 6.23 -10.14
N ALA A 521 28.36 5.08 -10.80
CA ALA A 521 28.55 3.78 -10.14
C ALA A 521 30.04 3.43 -9.97
N ASP A 522 30.91 3.94 -10.82
CA ASP A 522 32.35 3.75 -10.70
C ASP A 522 33.00 4.71 -9.69
N GLU A 523 32.42 5.89 -9.49
CA GLU A 523 32.86 6.82 -8.42
C GLU A 523 32.32 6.44 -7.02
N ALA A 524 31.25 5.63 -6.95
CA ALA A 524 30.68 5.16 -5.68
C ALA A 524 31.24 3.80 -5.21
N ARG A 525 32.18 3.20 -5.93
CA ARG A 525 32.96 2.04 -5.52
C ARG A 525 34.29 2.45 -4.93
#